data_9e77957e8777217ddbaf6d2cf641650d
#
_entry.id   9e77957e8777217ddbaf6d2cf641650d
#
_cell.length_a   1.000
_cell.length_b   1.000
_cell.length_c   1.000
_cell.angle_alpha   90.00
_cell.angle_beta   90.00
_cell.angle_gamma   90.00
#
_symmetry.space_group_name_H-M   'P 1'
#
loop_
_entity.id
_entity.type
_entity.pdbx_description
1 polymer ?
#
loop_
_entity_poly.entity_id
_entity_poly.type
_entity_poly.pdbx_seq_one_letter_code
_entity_poly.pdbx_strand_id
1 'polypeptide(L)'
;VARLPKSQAWRWTVVGVTAAVVVLVVGVLTGHIRRDDPDHVDCATEKCIALTFDDGPGPYTDRLLQILKDNDAKATFFEIGNKVAANPEGAKRVVEAGMELGSHTWEHPNMTTIPPEEIPAQFSKASDAIEAATGQRPKLVRTAGGLVNDQVLAEARKQGLADINWDVIPFDWANDANTAATRYMLMTQIRPNNVVLFHDTYSSTVDLVYQFIPVLKANGYHLVTVSHMLGEREPGTSYGSRENGPPVPPAEALKDIPPEEIPSLPATPSPAPMPNFPITDIPGANSGGPNNGA
;
A
#
# COMPACT_ATOMS: atom_id res chain seq x y z
N VAL A 1 -27.66 -65.04 -22.18
CA VAL A 1 -26.66 -63.98 -22.02
C VAL A 1 -26.97 -62.89 -23.03
N ALA A 2 -27.68 -61.85 -22.59
CA ALA A 2 -28.05 -60.72 -23.43
C ALA A 2 -26.85 -59.82 -23.71
N ARG A 3 -26.47 -59.65 -24.98
CA ARG A 3 -25.42 -58.72 -25.44
C ARG A 3 -26.07 -57.32 -25.53
N LEU A 4 -25.57 -56.37 -24.80
CA LEU A 4 -25.90 -54.95 -24.92
C LEU A 4 -25.53 -54.44 -26.32
N PRO A 5 -26.36 -53.56 -26.94
CA PRO A 5 -26.08 -53.05 -28.28
C PRO A 5 -24.87 -52.09 -28.24
N LYS A 6 -23.92 -52.27 -29.22
CA LYS A 6 -22.67 -51.50 -29.36
C LYS A 6 -22.88 -49.96 -29.38
N SER A 7 -24.07 -49.47 -29.66
CA SER A 7 -24.41 -48.04 -29.68
C SER A 7 -24.50 -47.38 -28.29
N GLN A 8 -24.78 -48.15 -27.24
CA GLN A 8 -24.83 -47.61 -25.88
C GLN A 8 -23.43 -47.42 -25.27
N ALA A 9 -22.49 -48.33 -25.57
CA ALA A 9 -21.12 -48.24 -25.09
C ALA A 9 -20.42 -46.97 -25.59
N TRP A 10 -20.66 -46.55 -26.84
CA TRP A 10 -20.05 -45.35 -27.41
C TRP A 10 -20.63 -44.05 -26.83
N ARG A 11 -21.92 -44.04 -26.52
CA ARG A 11 -22.56 -42.87 -25.89
C ARG A 11 -21.99 -42.57 -24.48
N TRP A 12 -21.69 -43.61 -23.70
CA TRP A 12 -21.07 -43.44 -22.37
C TRP A 12 -19.59 -43.01 -22.44
N THR A 13 -18.84 -43.46 -23.44
CA THR A 13 -17.43 -43.06 -23.63
C THR A 13 -17.34 -41.58 -24.04
N VAL A 14 -18.23 -41.12 -24.93
CA VAL A 14 -18.21 -39.71 -25.37
C VAL A 14 -18.67 -38.79 -24.23
N VAL A 15 -19.69 -39.14 -23.42
CA VAL A 15 -20.11 -38.34 -22.26
C VAL A 15 -19.03 -38.32 -21.17
N GLY A 16 -18.35 -39.44 -20.94
CA GLY A 16 -17.25 -39.49 -19.97
C GLY A 16 -16.07 -38.61 -20.36
N VAL A 17 -15.67 -38.63 -21.64
CA VAL A 17 -14.53 -37.79 -22.12
C VAL A 17 -14.88 -36.31 -22.12
N THR A 18 -16.11 -35.91 -22.50
CA THR A 18 -16.53 -34.51 -22.46
C THR A 18 -16.64 -34.00 -21.02
N ALA A 19 -17.14 -34.81 -20.08
CA ALA A 19 -17.21 -34.42 -18.68
C ALA A 19 -15.77 -34.26 -18.07
N ALA A 20 -14.85 -35.15 -18.39
CA ALA A 20 -13.47 -35.07 -17.93
C ALA A 20 -12.73 -33.85 -18.50
N VAL A 21 -12.94 -33.52 -19.77
CA VAL A 21 -12.34 -32.32 -20.41
C VAL A 21 -12.92 -31.05 -19.83
N VAL A 22 -14.24 -30.97 -19.59
CA VAL A 22 -14.87 -29.80 -18.97
C VAL A 22 -14.36 -29.61 -17.53
N VAL A 23 -14.23 -30.66 -16.73
CA VAL A 23 -13.68 -30.57 -15.38
C VAL A 23 -12.21 -30.16 -15.40
N LEU A 24 -11.42 -30.61 -16.36
CA LEU A 24 -10.00 -30.25 -16.51
C LEU A 24 -9.87 -28.79 -16.96
N VAL A 25 -10.68 -28.32 -17.91
CA VAL A 25 -10.67 -26.93 -18.39
C VAL A 25 -11.18 -25.98 -17.30
N VAL A 26 -12.24 -26.33 -16.58
CA VAL A 26 -12.72 -25.53 -15.45
C VAL A 26 -11.69 -25.52 -14.32
N GLY A 27 -11.05 -26.66 -14.02
CA GLY A 27 -10.00 -26.74 -13.01
C GLY A 27 -8.77 -25.90 -13.36
N VAL A 28 -8.36 -25.88 -14.64
CA VAL A 28 -7.25 -25.05 -15.12
C VAL A 28 -7.63 -23.58 -15.11
N LEU A 29 -8.84 -23.21 -15.55
CA LEU A 29 -9.30 -21.83 -15.51
C LEU A 29 -9.49 -21.32 -14.08
N THR A 30 -10.06 -22.12 -13.19
CA THR A 30 -10.21 -21.72 -11.77
C THR A 30 -8.87 -21.72 -11.03
N GLY A 31 -7.94 -22.60 -11.40
CA GLY A 31 -6.58 -22.61 -10.86
C GLY A 31 -5.75 -21.39 -11.29
N HIS A 32 -5.93 -20.88 -12.52
CA HIS A 32 -5.27 -19.66 -12.98
C HIS A 32 -5.89 -18.38 -12.39
N ILE A 33 -7.22 -18.34 -12.22
CA ILE A 33 -7.90 -17.19 -11.61
C ILE A 33 -7.53 -17.07 -10.11
N ARG A 34 -7.22 -18.16 -9.42
CA ARG A 34 -6.84 -18.12 -7.99
C ARG A 34 -5.39 -17.73 -7.72
N ARG A 35 -4.49 -17.81 -8.72
CA ARG A 35 -3.07 -17.50 -8.50
C ARG A 35 -2.75 -16.02 -8.43
N ASP A 36 -3.60 -15.16 -8.97
CA ASP A 36 -3.35 -13.72 -9.06
C ASP A 36 -4.27 -12.89 -8.13
N ASP A 37 -5.12 -13.53 -7.33
CA ASP A 37 -5.95 -12.83 -6.34
C ASP A 37 -5.09 -12.45 -5.13
N PRO A 38 -4.81 -11.16 -4.91
CA PRO A 38 -3.94 -10.70 -3.82
C PRO A 38 -4.47 -11.08 -2.43
N ASP A 39 -5.76 -11.39 -2.31
CA ASP A 39 -6.37 -11.82 -1.04
C ASP A 39 -6.12 -13.32 -0.75
N HIS A 40 -5.53 -14.10 -1.68
CA HIS A 40 -5.28 -15.54 -1.54
C HIS A 40 -3.80 -15.93 -1.68
N VAL A 41 -2.88 -14.96 -1.71
CA VAL A 41 -1.45 -15.20 -1.84
C VAL A 41 -0.85 -15.69 -0.52
N ASP A 42 -0.08 -16.77 -0.55
CA ASP A 42 0.68 -17.25 0.60
C ASP A 42 2.08 -16.61 0.64
N CYS A 43 2.23 -15.56 1.45
CA CYS A 43 3.49 -14.85 1.59
C CYS A 43 4.64 -15.64 2.25
N ALA A 44 4.37 -16.86 2.75
CA ALA A 44 5.43 -17.75 3.21
C ALA A 44 6.17 -18.42 2.03
N THR A 45 5.53 -18.51 0.87
CA THR A 45 6.04 -19.20 -0.32
C THR A 45 6.19 -18.31 -1.54
N GLU A 46 5.43 -17.20 -1.59
CA GLU A 46 5.42 -16.25 -2.71
C GLU A 46 6.14 -14.95 -2.34
N LYS A 47 6.53 -14.18 -3.35
CA LYS A 47 7.19 -12.89 -3.14
C LYS A 47 6.14 -11.81 -2.85
N CYS A 48 5.78 -11.60 -1.60
CA CYS A 48 4.93 -10.48 -1.22
C CYS A 48 5.72 -9.18 -1.04
N ILE A 49 5.02 -8.05 -1.19
CA ILE A 49 5.49 -6.72 -0.83
C ILE A 49 4.30 -5.86 -0.38
N ALA A 50 4.48 -5.09 0.68
CA ALA A 50 3.49 -4.15 1.17
C ALA A 50 3.91 -2.72 0.83
N LEU A 51 3.23 -2.10 -0.14
CA LEU A 51 3.35 -0.66 -0.38
C LEU A 51 2.49 0.06 0.66
N THR A 52 3.08 1.03 1.36
CA THR A 52 2.37 1.80 2.39
C THR A 52 2.45 3.29 2.10
N PHE A 53 1.36 4.01 2.38
CA PHE A 53 1.22 5.43 2.06
C PHE A 53 0.82 6.20 3.29
N ASP A 54 1.63 7.20 3.66
CA ASP A 54 1.44 8.04 4.84
C ASP A 54 0.85 9.41 4.48
N ASP A 55 0.36 10.12 5.49
CA ASP A 55 -0.09 11.51 5.45
C ASP A 55 -1.42 11.76 4.74
N GLY A 56 -2.13 10.73 4.29
CA GLY A 56 -3.45 10.89 3.68
C GLY A 56 -4.58 11.23 4.69
N PRO A 57 -5.83 11.36 4.17
CA PRO A 57 -6.18 11.41 2.77
C PRO A 57 -5.68 12.69 2.09
N GLY A 58 -5.10 12.54 0.91
CA GLY A 58 -4.45 13.61 0.16
C GLY A 58 -5.09 13.90 -1.20
N PRO A 59 -4.58 14.89 -1.95
CA PRO A 59 -5.15 15.28 -3.23
C PRO A 59 -4.95 14.24 -4.33
N TYR A 60 -4.05 13.28 -4.14
CA TYR A 60 -3.74 12.26 -5.15
C TYR A 60 -4.16 10.85 -4.71
N THR A 61 -4.77 10.69 -3.52
CA THR A 61 -5.25 9.41 -2.99
C THR A 61 -6.19 8.71 -3.97
N ASP A 62 -7.19 9.40 -4.52
CA ASP A 62 -8.16 8.80 -5.45
C ASP A 62 -7.49 8.27 -6.72
N ARG A 63 -6.52 9.01 -7.25
CA ARG A 63 -5.74 8.58 -8.41
C ARG A 63 -4.91 7.32 -8.10
N LEU A 64 -4.29 7.28 -6.92
CA LEU A 64 -3.54 6.12 -6.47
C LEU A 64 -4.45 4.90 -6.31
N LEU A 65 -5.63 5.07 -5.70
CA LEU A 65 -6.61 3.99 -5.57
C LEU A 65 -7.01 3.39 -6.92
N GLN A 66 -7.21 4.24 -7.95
CA GLN A 66 -7.49 3.76 -9.30
C GLN A 66 -6.32 2.96 -9.89
N ILE A 67 -5.07 3.45 -9.72
CA ILE A 67 -3.87 2.75 -10.17
C ILE A 67 -3.74 1.37 -9.50
N LEU A 68 -3.94 1.30 -8.19
CA LEU A 68 -3.89 0.04 -7.44
C LEU A 68 -4.97 -0.94 -7.95
N LYS A 69 -6.20 -0.45 -8.13
CA LYS A 69 -7.32 -1.24 -8.63
C LYS A 69 -7.07 -1.78 -10.03
N ASP A 70 -6.59 -0.94 -10.95
CA ASP A 70 -6.32 -1.33 -12.34
C ASP A 70 -5.20 -2.37 -12.47
N ASN A 71 -4.41 -2.53 -11.41
CA ASN A 71 -3.31 -3.48 -11.35
C ASN A 71 -3.58 -4.66 -10.38
N ASP A 72 -4.80 -4.86 -9.88
CA ASP A 72 -5.11 -5.87 -8.87
C ASP A 72 -4.07 -5.86 -7.74
N ALA A 73 -3.77 -4.67 -7.23
CA ALA A 73 -2.78 -4.44 -6.18
C ALA A 73 -3.47 -3.98 -4.90
N LYS A 74 -3.00 -4.48 -3.77
CA LYS A 74 -3.40 -4.01 -2.45
C LYS A 74 -2.30 -3.17 -1.82
N ALA A 75 -2.71 -2.27 -0.92
CA ALA A 75 -1.80 -1.40 -0.18
C ALA A 75 -2.37 -1.08 1.20
N THR A 76 -1.53 -0.52 2.07
CA THR A 76 -1.95 -0.02 3.39
C THR A 76 -1.71 1.48 3.46
N PHE A 77 -2.71 2.22 3.93
CA PHE A 77 -2.68 3.66 4.10
C PHE A 77 -2.62 4.00 5.58
N PHE A 78 -1.69 4.85 6.00
CA PHE A 78 -1.65 5.41 7.35
C PHE A 78 -2.09 6.86 7.29
N GLU A 79 -3.34 7.10 7.69
CA GLU A 79 -3.95 8.42 7.53
C GLU A 79 -3.93 9.24 8.82
N ILE A 80 -3.72 10.56 8.67
CA ILE A 80 -3.70 11.52 9.78
C ILE A 80 -5.14 11.79 10.21
N GLY A 81 -5.44 11.59 11.49
CA GLY A 81 -6.79 11.62 12.02
C GLY A 81 -7.54 12.93 11.80
N ASN A 82 -6.89 14.09 11.95
CA ASN A 82 -7.53 15.39 11.68
C ASN A 82 -7.83 15.61 10.19
N LYS A 83 -7.04 15.01 9.27
CA LYS A 83 -7.33 15.01 7.83
C LYS A 83 -8.51 14.09 7.51
N VAL A 84 -8.59 12.93 8.16
CA VAL A 84 -9.76 12.05 8.05
C VAL A 84 -11.01 12.76 8.54
N ALA A 85 -10.96 13.43 9.68
CA ALA A 85 -12.10 14.21 10.20
C ALA A 85 -12.53 15.34 9.25
N ALA A 86 -11.57 15.96 8.54
CA ALA A 86 -11.85 17.01 7.56
C ALA A 86 -12.35 16.46 6.21
N ASN A 87 -11.97 15.22 5.84
CA ASN A 87 -12.36 14.55 4.60
C ASN A 87 -12.69 13.06 4.84
N PRO A 88 -13.80 12.75 5.55
CA PRO A 88 -14.15 11.38 5.87
C PRO A 88 -14.43 10.51 4.64
N GLU A 89 -14.95 11.11 3.56
CA GLU A 89 -15.19 10.39 2.30
C GLU A 89 -13.89 9.92 1.64
N GLY A 90 -12.76 10.63 1.85
CA GLY A 90 -11.43 10.19 1.39
C GLY A 90 -11.05 8.85 2.03
N ALA A 91 -11.06 8.78 3.36
CA ALA A 91 -10.76 7.56 4.10
C ALA A 91 -11.74 6.42 3.79
N LYS A 92 -13.03 6.73 3.62
CA LYS A 92 -14.04 5.76 3.22
C LYS A 92 -13.73 5.12 1.87
N ARG A 93 -13.31 5.91 0.86
CA ARG A 93 -12.94 5.38 -0.46
C ARG A 93 -11.73 4.46 -0.41
N VAL A 94 -10.76 4.69 0.48
CA VAL A 94 -9.62 3.80 0.70
C VAL A 94 -10.12 2.39 1.09
N VAL A 95 -11.02 2.32 2.07
CA VAL A 95 -11.58 1.04 2.54
C VAL A 95 -12.49 0.40 1.49
N GLU A 96 -13.34 1.18 0.81
CA GLU A 96 -14.23 0.69 -0.27
C GLU A 96 -13.45 0.15 -1.47
N ALA A 97 -12.25 0.66 -1.73
CA ALA A 97 -11.33 0.12 -2.73
C ALA A 97 -10.65 -1.19 -2.28
N GLY A 98 -10.95 -1.68 -1.08
CA GLY A 98 -10.38 -2.90 -0.51
C GLY A 98 -8.93 -2.74 -0.05
N MET A 99 -8.51 -1.52 0.28
CA MET A 99 -7.21 -1.24 0.88
C MET A 99 -7.30 -1.33 2.40
N GLU A 100 -6.16 -1.54 3.06
CA GLU A 100 -6.06 -1.49 4.52
C GLU A 100 -5.82 -0.06 4.97
N LEU A 101 -6.45 0.33 6.08
CA LEU A 101 -6.30 1.66 6.66
C LEU A 101 -5.83 1.57 8.10
N GLY A 102 -4.68 2.18 8.38
CA GLY A 102 -4.09 2.38 9.70
C GLY A 102 -4.14 3.85 10.12
N SER A 103 -3.79 4.10 11.38
CA SER A 103 -3.71 5.45 11.96
C SER A 103 -2.30 6.05 11.79
N HIS A 104 -2.23 7.35 11.46
CA HIS A 104 -0.98 8.11 11.49
C HIS A 104 -0.99 9.20 12.58
N THR A 105 -1.60 8.88 13.73
CA THR A 105 -1.87 9.79 14.85
C THR A 105 -2.86 10.90 14.49
N TRP A 106 -3.21 11.77 15.45
CA TRP A 106 -4.20 12.83 15.21
C TRP A 106 -3.64 14.01 14.42
N GLU A 107 -2.44 14.52 14.81
CA GLU A 107 -1.82 15.73 14.24
C GLU A 107 -0.41 15.50 13.72
N HIS A 108 0.03 14.23 13.66
CA HIS A 108 1.37 13.86 13.20
C HIS A 108 2.53 14.46 14.03
N PRO A 109 2.45 14.51 15.38
CA PRO A 109 3.56 15.00 16.19
C PRO A 109 4.66 13.95 16.32
N ASN A 110 5.86 14.38 16.68
CA ASN A 110 6.85 13.45 17.21
C ASN A 110 6.39 12.91 18.57
N MET A 111 5.84 11.71 18.59
CA MET A 111 5.23 11.09 19.76
C MET A 111 6.18 10.91 20.94
N THR A 112 7.49 10.94 20.71
CA THR A 112 8.49 10.78 21.78
C THR A 112 8.82 12.09 22.51
N THR A 113 8.35 13.22 21.99
CA THR A 113 8.68 14.56 22.51
C THR A 113 7.48 15.35 23.02
N ILE A 114 6.24 14.89 22.74
CA ILE A 114 5.04 15.51 23.30
C ILE A 114 4.86 15.13 24.79
N PRO A 115 4.10 15.94 25.57
CA PRO A 115 3.74 15.60 26.93
C PRO A 115 3.07 14.21 27.02
N PRO A 116 3.45 13.38 27.99
CA PRO A 116 2.89 12.03 28.16
C PRO A 116 1.36 11.97 28.21
N GLU A 117 0.73 12.99 28.78
CA GLU A 117 -0.71 13.11 28.90
C GLU A 117 -1.42 13.40 27.57
N GLU A 118 -0.69 13.84 26.54
CA GLU A 118 -1.23 14.08 25.19
C GLU A 118 -1.20 12.83 24.31
N ILE A 119 -0.32 11.85 24.60
CA ILE A 119 -0.16 10.64 23.82
C ILE A 119 -1.48 9.87 23.62
N PRO A 120 -2.30 9.63 24.66
CA PRO A 120 -3.57 8.94 24.51
C PRO A 120 -4.51 9.61 23.50
N ALA A 121 -4.58 10.93 23.52
CA ALA A 121 -5.46 11.69 22.63
C ALA A 121 -5.02 11.62 21.16
N GLN A 122 -3.72 11.53 20.88
CA GLN A 122 -3.21 11.38 19.53
C GLN A 122 -3.65 10.07 18.88
N PHE A 123 -3.70 8.99 19.64
CA PHE A 123 -4.17 7.70 19.15
C PHE A 123 -5.70 7.58 19.12
N SER A 124 -6.38 7.95 20.22
CA SER A 124 -7.82 7.77 20.32
C SER A 124 -8.59 8.63 19.33
N LYS A 125 -8.28 9.94 19.22
CA LYS A 125 -8.95 10.83 18.28
C LYS A 125 -8.79 10.38 16.82
N ALA A 126 -7.59 9.92 16.44
CA ALA A 126 -7.36 9.41 15.09
C ALA A 126 -8.16 8.13 14.84
N SER A 127 -8.13 7.19 15.78
CA SER A 127 -8.90 5.94 15.67
C SER A 127 -10.40 6.18 15.61
N ASP A 128 -10.92 7.12 16.43
CA ASP A 128 -12.33 7.48 16.46
C ASP A 128 -12.78 8.16 15.15
N ALA A 129 -11.93 9.02 14.56
CA ALA A 129 -12.21 9.64 13.27
C ALA A 129 -12.23 8.63 12.13
N ILE A 130 -11.28 7.68 12.11
CA ILE A 130 -11.23 6.60 11.12
C ILE A 130 -12.46 5.70 11.25
N GLU A 131 -12.80 5.28 12.47
CA GLU A 131 -13.97 4.45 12.73
C GLU A 131 -15.27 5.15 12.33
N ALA A 132 -15.39 6.43 12.65
CA ALA A 132 -16.56 7.23 12.26
C ALA A 132 -16.72 7.36 10.74
N ALA A 133 -15.61 7.48 10.00
CA ALA A 133 -15.62 7.61 8.54
C ALA A 133 -15.87 6.28 7.82
N THR A 134 -15.34 5.17 8.35
CA THR A 134 -15.24 3.90 7.62
C THR A 134 -16.06 2.77 8.24
N GLY A 135 -16.50 2.91 9.47
CA GLY A 135 -17.09 1.82 10.28
C GLY A 135 -16.07 0.80 10.78
N GLN A 136 -14.79 1.00 10.57
CA GLN A 136 -13.72 0.10 10.95
C GLN A 136 -12.70 0.82 11.85
N ARG A 137 -12.48 0.29 13.05
CA ARG A 137 -11.44 0.81 13.93
C ARG A 137 -10.07 0.28 13.48
N PRO A 138 -9.05 1.14 13.31
CA PRO A 138 -7.72 0.69 12.90
C PRO A 138 -7.09 -0.20 13.97
N LYS A 139 -6.35 -1.21 13.54
CA LYS A 139 -5.51 -2.07 14.39
C LYS A 139 -4.03 -1.74 14.26
N LEU A 140 -3.67 -0.99 13.23
CA LEU A 140 -2.31 -0.58 12.92
C LEU A 140 -2.15 0.93 13.15
N VAL A 141 -0.98 1.30 13.61
CA VAL A 141 -0.54 2.69 13.69
C VAL A 141 0.87 2.81 13.14
N ARG A 142 1.18 3.94 12.56
CA ARG A 142 2.55 4.38 12.29
C ARG A 142 2.72 5.76 12.91
N THR A 143 3.74 5.93 13.76
CA THR A 143 4.03 7.23 14.34
C THR A 143 4.88 8.08 13.40
N ALA A 144 4.82 9.40 13.52
CA ALA A 144 5.61 10.32 12.73
C ALA A 144 7.10 9.96 12.75
N GLY A 145 7.71 9.78 11.57
CA GLY A 145 9.10 9.33 11.43
C GLY A 145 9.38 7.95 12.04
N GLY A 146 8.37 7.14 12.35
CA GLY A 146 8.49 5.85 13.02
C GLY A 146 9.11 5.93 14.42
N LEU A 147 8.98 7.09 15.09
CA LEU A 147 9.60 7.33 16.40
C LEU A 147 8.69 6.86 17.53
N VAL A 148 9.16 5.86 18.26
CA VAL A 148 8.47 5.30 19.42
C VAL A 148 9.42 5.16 20.61
N ASN A 149 8.85 5.13 21.81
CA ASN A 149 9.51 4.74 23.06
C ASN A 149 8.56 3.84 23.86
N ASP A 150 9.01 3.33 24.98
CA ASP A 150 8.22 2.40 25.82
C ASP A 150 6.87 2.98 26.23
N GLN A 151 6.79 4.29 26.47
CA GLN A 151 5.56 4.96 26.86
C GLN A 151 4.55 5.04 25.70
N VAL A 152 5.04 5.38 24.49
CA VAL A 152 4.22 5.40 23.28
C VAL A 152 3.69 4.00 22.96
N LEU A 153 4.55 2.98 23.03
CA LEU A 153 4.16 1.60 22.79
C LEU A 153 3.20 1.06 23.87
N ALA A 154 3.39 1.44 25.14
CA ALA A 154 2.47 1.07 26.21
C ALA A 154 1.06 1.67 25.98
N GLU A 155 0.97 2.89 25.46
CA GLU A 155 -0.31 3.49 25.14
C GLU A 155 -0.94 2.88 23.87
N ALA A 156 -0.15 2.62 22.83
CA ALA A 156 -0.60 1.89 21.64
C ALA A 156 -1.21 0.53 22.02
N ARG A 157 -0.56 -0.20 22.96
CA ARG A 157 -1.08 -1.47 23.51
C ARG A 157 -2.46 -1.32 24.14
N LYS A 158 -2.66 -0.31 24.99
CA LYS A 158 -3.96 -0.07 25.64
C LYS A 158 -5.07 0.19 24.64
N GLN A 159 -4.72 0.76 23.49
CA GLN A 159 -5.68 1.09 22.43
C GLN A 159 -5.80 0.03 21.33
N GLY A 160 -5.12 -1.11 21.49
CA GLY A 160 -5.20 -2.22 20.56
C GLY A 160 -4.43 -1.98 19.24
N LEU A 161 -3.45 -1.09 19.25
CA LEU A 161 -2.68 -0.69 18.07
C LEU A 161 -1.31 -1.35 18.04
N ALA A 162 -0.93 -1.93 16.90
CA ALA A 162 0.43 -2.37 16.59
C ALA A 162 1.14 -1.28 15.77
N ASP A 163 2.36 -0.92 16.16
CA ASP A 163 3.16 0.05 15.41
C ASP A 163 3.86 -0.62 14.24
N ILE A 164 3.71 -0.05 13.04
CA ILE A 164 4.27 -0.57 11.80
C ILE A 164 5.22 0.45 11.19
N ASN A 165 6.49 0.12 11.19
CA ASN A 165 7.53 0.87 10.48
C ASN A 165 7.70 0.34 9.04
N TRP A 166 8.89 0.45 8.47
CA TRP A 166 9.22 0.08 7.09
C TRP A 166 10.59 -0.60 7.00
N ASP A 167 10.82 -1.28 5.90
CA ASP A 167 12.11 -1.87 5.54
C ASP A 167 12.81 -1.05 4.45
N VAL A 168 12.02 -0.37 3.60
CA VAL A 168 12.52 0.46 2.50
C VAL A 168 11.95 1.86 2.62
N ILE A 169 12.85 2.85 2.64
CA ILE A 169 12.53 4.28 2.68
C ILE A 169 13.11 4.96 1.44
N PRO A 170 12.32 5.22 0.40
CA PRO A 170 12.81 5.78 -0.86
C PRO A 170 12.93 7.31 -0.86
N PHE A 171 12.54 7.98 0.23
CA PHE A 171 12.60 9.43 0.40
C PHE A 171 11.85 10.22 -0.67
N ASP A 172 10.67 9.74 -1.06
CA ASP A 172 9.83 10.35 -2.07
C ASP A 172 9.51 11.82 -1.79
N TRP A 173 9.20 12.17 -0.52
CA TRP A 173 8.93 13.55 -0.10
C TRP A 173 10.15 14.50 -0.22
N ALA A 174 11.36 13.98 -0.05
CA ALA A 174 12.59 14.75 -0.15
C ALA A 174 13.07 14.86 -1.60
N ASN A 175 12.58 13.99 -2.48
CA ASN A 175 12.96 13.87 -3.87
C ASN A 175 11.82 14.20 -4.84
N ASP A 176 10.81 14.94 -4.43
CA ASP A 176 9.65 15.27 -5.25
C ASP A 176 10.04 15.83 -6.64
N ALA A 177 11.07 16.64 -6.70
CA ALA A 177 11.64 17.15 -7.96
C ALA A 177 12.66 16.20 -8.64
N ASN A 178 13.07 15.11 -7.98
CA ASN A 178 14.09 14.17 -8.51
C ASN A 178 13.70 12.70 -8.23
N THR A 179 12.74 12.22 -8.98
CA THR A 179 12.27 10.82 -8.86
C THR A 179 13.33 9.77 -9.19
N ALA A 180 14.46 10.14 -9.81
CA ALA A 180 15.55 9.23 -10.10
C ALA A 180 16.19 8.69 -8.82
N ALA A 181 16.34 9.53 -7.77
CA ALA A 181 16.85 9.12 -6.47
C ALA A 181 15.90 8.11 -5.80
N THR A 182 14.60 8.42 -5.76
CA THR A 182 13.56 7.53 -5.23
C THR A 182 13.57 6.18 -5.97
N ARG A 183 13.66 6.23 -7.29
CA ARG A 183 13.72 5.03 -8.15
C ARG A 183 14.95 4.17 -7.86
N TYR A 184 16.12 4.80 -7.73
CA TYR A 184 17.35 4.10 -7.36
C TYR A 184 17.20 3.35 -6.04
N MET A 185 16.68 4.02 -5.00
CA MET A 185 16.46 3.40 -3.68
C MET A 185 15.52 2.20 -3.77
N LEU A 186 14.42 2.32 -4.50
CA LEU A 186 13.48 1.21 -4.72
C LEU A 186 14.15 0.03 -5.44
N MET A 187 14.80 0.28 -6.58
CA MET A 187 15.41 -0.78 -7.40
C MET A 187 16.52 -1.54 -6.67
N THR A 188 17.23 -0.89 -5.78
CA THR A 188 18.38 -1.48 -5.07
C THR A 188 18.03 -2.11 -3.74
N GLN A 189 16.98 -1.64 -3.06
CA GLN A 189 16.66 -2.05 -1.69
C GLN A 189 15.50 -3.05 -1.57
N ILE A 190 14.56 -3.07 -2.52
CA ILE A 190 13.39 -3.95 -2.45
C ILE A 190 13.80 -5.43 -2.39
N ARG A 191 13.19 -6.14 -1.43
CA ARG A 191 13.29 -7.59 -1.24
C ARG A 191 11.89 -8.14 -0.95
N PRO A 192 11.65 -9.45 -1.13
CA PRO A 192 10.41 -10.09 -0.69
C PRO A 192 10.12 -9.79 0.79
N ASN A 193 8.85 -9.60 1.09
CA ASN A 193 8.31 -9.29 2.42
C ASN A 193 8.75 -7.94 3.00
N ASN A 194 9.18 -7.01 2.16
CA ASN A 194 9.43 -5.64 2.59
C ASN A 194 8.13 -4.83 2.73
N VAL A 195 8.13 -3.96 3.73
CA VAL A 195 7.21 -2.83 3.88
C VAL A 195 7.90 -1.59 3.31
N VAL A 196 7.28 -0.95 2.32
CA VAL A 196 7.84 0.22 1.63
C VAL A 196 7.07 1.47 2.03
N LEU A 197 7.77 2.48 2.50
CA LEU A 197 7.20 3.79 2.86
C LEU A 197 7.07 4.69 1.63
N PHE A 198 5.88 5.28 1.44
CA PHE A 198 5.58 6.34 0.49
C PHE A 198 4.63 7.36 1.10
N HIS A 199 4.39 8.46 0.36
CA HIS A 199 3.41 9.48 0.70
C HIS A 199 2.55 9.80 -0.54
N ASP A 200 1.24 9.52 -0.48
CA ASP A 200 0.30 9.78 -1.58
C ASP A 200 -0.09 11.27 -1.72
N THR A 201 0.48 12.10 -0.88
CA THR A 201 0.34 13.56 -0.92
C THR A 201 1.20 14.24 -2.00
N TYR A 202 2.08 13.47 -2.67
CA TYR A 202 2.94 13.93 -3.77
C TYR A 202 2.54 13.29 -5.09
N SER A 203 2.33 14.11 -6.14
CA SER A 203 1.98 13.59 -7.48
C SER A 203 3.11 12.75 -8.09
N SER A 204 4.35 13.14 -7.85
CA SER A 204 5.56 12.42 -8.30
C SER A 204 5.63 11.00 -7.73
N THR A 205 5.23 10.81 -6.47
CA THR A 205 5.13 9.48 -5.85
C THR A 205 4.08 8.62 -6.56
N VAL A 206 2.90 9.18 -6.81
CA VAL A 206 1.82 8.45 -7.50
C VAL A 206 2.21 8.10 -8.94
N ASP A 207 2.89 9.01 -9.65
CA ASP A 207 3.44 8.75 -10.99
C ASP A 207 4.50 7.63 -10.97
N LEU A 208 5.37 7.65 -9.96
CA LEU A 208 6.40 6.61 -9.80
C LEU A 208 5.77 5.25 -9.49
N VAL A 209 4.81 5.20 -8.58
CA VAL A 209 4.10 3.95 -8.21
C VAL A 209 3.38 3.36 -9.42
N TYR A 210 2.71 4.20 -10.23
CA TYR A 210 2.09 3.78 -11.48
C TYR A 210 3.07 3.05 -12.42
N GLN A 211 4.30 3.59 -12.56
CA GLN A 211 5.34 2.98 -13.39
C GLN A 211 5.95 1.73 -12.72
N PHE A 212 5.99 1.70 -11.39
CA PHE A 212 6.73 0.69 -10.65
C PHE A 212 5.94 -0.60 -10.38
N ILE A 213 4.61 -0.52 -10.22
CA ILE A 213 3.76 -1.71 -10.02
C ILE A 213 3.95 -2.76 -11.12
N PRO A 214 3.91 -2.42 -12.43
CA PRO A 214 4.15 -3.41 -13.49
C PRO A 214 5.53 -4.07 -13.40
N VAL A 215 6.56 -3.32 -12.97
CA VAL A 215 7.92 -3.87 -12.79
C VAL A 215 7.93 -4.87 -11.64
N LEU A 216 7.30 -4.58 -10.52
CA LEU A 216 7.18 -5.50 -9.39
C LEU A 216 6.46 -6.78 -9.82
N LYS A 217 5.30 -6.66 -10.47
CA LYS A 217 4.51 -7.82 -10.94
C LYS A 217 5.29 -8.66 -11.95
N ALA A 218 6.00 -8.06 -12.89
CA ALA A 218 6.86 -8.76 -13.85
C ALA A 218 8.02 -9.53 -13.18
N ASN A 219 8.44 -9.10 -11.99
CA ASN A 219 9.45 -9.79 -11.17
C ASN A 219 8.82 -10.78 -10.16
N GLY A 220 7.53 -11.07 -10.29
CA GLY A 220 6.81 -12.06 -9.49
C GLY A 220 6.43 -11.58 -8.09
N TYR A 221 6.38 -10.27 -7.85
CA TYR A 221 5.88 -9.73 -6.59
C TYR A 221 4.36 -9.63 -6.59
N HIS A 222 3.76 -10.03 -5.47
CA HIS A 222 2.37 -9.82 -5.14
C HIS A 222 2.27 -8.62 -4.19
N LEU A 223 1.47 -7.63 -4.58
CA LEU A 223 1.25 -6.41 -3.80
C LEU A 223 0.08 -6.65 -2.85
N VAL A 224 0.37 -6.72 -1.58
CA VAL A 224 -0.59 -7.09 -0.53
C VAL A 224 -0.63 -6.04 0.59
N THR A 225 -1.61 -6.12 1.47
CA THR A 225 -1.65 -5.26 2.67
C THR A 225 -0.61 -5.70 3.71
N VAL A 226 -0.29 -4.81 4.65
CA VAL A 226 0.60 -5.13 5.77
C VAL A 226 0.05 -6.30 6.57
N SER A 227 -1.25 -6.29 6.93
CA SER A 227 -1.85 -7.38 7.72
C SER A 227 -1.89 -8.70 6.96
N HIS A 228 -2.06 -8.68 5.64
CA HIS A 228 -1.98 -9.89 4.83
C HIS A 228 -0.56 -10.50 4.87
N MET A 229 0.47 -9.66 4.72
CA MET A 229 1.86 -10.10 4.67
C MET A 229 2.41 -10.53 6.03
N LEU A 230 2.11 -9.75 7.07
CA LEU A 230 2.68 -9.96 8.40
C LEU A 230 1.78 -10.77 9.34
N GLY A 231 0.51 -10.99 9.02
CA GLY A 231 -0.50 -11.57 9.90
C GLY A 231 -0.92 -10.63 11.04
N GLU A 232 -1.70 -11.14 12.00
CA GLU A 232 -2.07 -10.35 13.18
C GLU A 232 -0.83 -9.97 13.99
N ARG A 233 -0.78 -8.69 14.38
CA ARG A 233 0.32 -8.11 15.15
C ARG A 233 -0.11 -7.84 16.58
N GLU A 234 0.79 -8.10 17.52
CA GLU A 234 0.54 -7.86 18.93
C GLU A 234 0.53 -6.36 19.22
N PRO A 235 -0.55 -5.80 19.82
CA PRO A 235 -0.61 -4.38 20.17
C PRO A 235 0.52 -3.94 21.09
N GLY A 236 1.05 -2.74 20.82
CA GLY A 236 2.13 -2.15 21.62
C GLY A 236 3.50 -2.72 21.33
N THR A 237 3.66 -3.43 20.22
CA THR A 237 4.98 -3.80 19.68
C THR A 237 5.20 -3.09 18.35
N SER A 238 6.46 -2.88 17.99
CA SER A 238 6.84 -2.23 16.74
C SER A 238 7.40 -3.27 15.77
N TYR A 239 6.95 -3.20 14.52
CA TYR A 239 7.30 -4.11 13.44
C TYR A 239 7.89 -3.34 12.26
N GLY A 240 8.80 -3.98 11.52
CA GLY A 240 9.56 -3.39 10.43
C GLY A 240 11.01 -3.14 10.85
N SER A 241 11.91 -3.24 9.88
CA SER A 241 13.32 -3.11 10.19
C SER A 241 13.75 -1.65 10.10
N ARG A 242 13.92 -1.02 11.26
CA ARG A 242 14.69 0.23 11.36
C ARG A 242 16.19 -0.04 11.50
N GLU A 243 16.63 -1.26 11.22
CA GLU A 243 17.99 -1.72 11.50
C GLU A 243 19.08 -0.95 10.74
N ASN A 244 18.75 -0.21 9.71
CA ASN A 244 19.70 0.54 8.90
C ASN A 244 20.05 1.94 9.45
N GLY A 245 19.74 2.23 10.71
CA GLY A 245 20.05 3.52 11.33
C GLY A 245 19.16 4.68 10.82
N PRO A 246 19.44 5.92 11.24
CA PRO A 246 18.73 7.07 10.70
C PRO A 246 18.95 7.12 9.18
N PRO A 247 17.89 7.37 8.40
CA PRO A 247 18.00 7.43 6.95
C PRO A 247 19.01 8.51 6.55
N VAL A 248 19.97 8.11 5.72
CA VAL A 248 20.88 9.08 5.11
C VAL A 248 20.05 9.87 4.09
N PRO A 249 20.05 11.21 4.13
CA PRO A 249 19.32 12.00 3.13
C PRO A 249 19.71 11.60 1.71
N PRO A 250 18.78 11.49 0.77
CA PRO A 250 19.03 11.00 -0.58
C PRO A 250 20.12 11.78 -1.32
N ALA A 251 20.21 13.09 -1.08
CA ALA A 251 21.28 13.93 -1.62
C ALA A 251 22.69 13.45 -1.18
N GLU A 252 22.82 12.89 0.01
CA GLU A 252 24.07 12.27 0.48
C GLU A 252 24.24 10.84 -0.05
N ALA A 253 23.18 10.06 -0.09
CA ALA A 253 23.21 8.67 -0.56
C ALA A 253 23.57 8.56 -2.06
N LEU A 254 23.25 9.57 -2.85
CA LEU A 254 23.47 9.58 -4.30
C LEU A 254 24.64 10.47 -4.76
N LYS A 255 25.26 11.25 -3.87
CA LYS A 255 26.28 12.24 -4.27
C LYS A 255 27.50 11.63 -4.95
N ASP A 256 27.84 10.39 -4.61
CA ASP A 256 29.00 9.67 -5.12
C ASP A 256 28.63 8.64 -6.20
N ILE A 257 27.35 8.58 -6.61
CA ILE A 257 26.85 7.66 -7.64
C ILE A 257 26.75 8.42 -8.96
N PRO A 258 27.49 8.01 -10.01
CA PRO A 258 27.36 8.60 -11.31
C PRO A 258 25.90 8.50 -11.84
N PRO A 259 25.35 9.52 -12.50
CA PRO A 259 23.98 9.50 -13.00
C PRO A 259 23.68 8.30 -13.93
N GLU A 260 24.67 7.81 -14.66
CA GLU A 260 24.55 6.65 -15.53
C GLU A 260 24.41 5.32 -14.76
N GLU A 261 24.79 5.27 -13.50
CA GLU A 261 24.64 4.08 -12.64
C GLU A 261 23.27 4.04 -11.94
N ILE A 262 22.51 5.14 -11.99
CA ILE A 262 21.15 5.16 -11.45
C ILE A 262 20.23 4.36 -12.35
N PRO A 263 19.67 3.22 -11.88
CA PRO A 263 18.82 2.39 -12.73
C PRO A 263 17.65 3.18 -13.30
N SER A 264 17.45 3.10 -14.59
CA SER A 264 16.21 3.55 -15.23
C SER A 264 15.16 2.44 -15.10
N LEU A 265 13.90 2.80 -14.87
CA LEU A 265 12.83 1.82 -15.05
C LEU A 265 12.85 1.33 -16.50
N PRO A 266 12.68 0.00 -16.74
CA PRO A 266 12.55 -0.49 -18.11
C PRO A 266 11.46 0.31 -18.81
N ALA A 267 11.67 0.60 -20.09
CA ALA A 267 10.65 1.30 -20.89
C ALA A 267 9.36 0.47 -20.83
N THR A 268 8.41 0.90 -20.01
CA THR A 268 7.06 0.36 -20.08
C THR A 268 6.49 0.76 -21.44
N PRO A 269 5.76 -0.12 -22.14
CA PRO A 269 5.00 0.30 -23.29
C PRO A 269 4.20 1.54 -22.87
N SER A 270 4.25 2.59 -23.68
CA SER A 270 3.65 3.90 -23.37
C SER A 270 2.27 3.67 -22.76
N PRO A 271 2.02 4.07 -21.51
CA PRO A 271 0.71 3.84 -20.91
C PRO A 271 -0.35 4.49 -21.77
N ALA A 272 -1.49 3.85 -21.88
CA ALA A 272 -2.67 4.52 -22.41
C ALA A 272 -2.80 5.88 -21.69
N PRO A 273 -3.15 6.97 -22.41
CA PRO A 273 -3.24 8.28 -21.79
C PRO A 273 -4.10 8.18 -20.55
N MET A 274 -3.54 8.60 -19.41
CA MET A 274 -4.22 8.55 -18.13
C MET A 274 -5.57 9.24 -18.27
N PRO A 275 -6.66 8.66 -17.77
CA PRO A 275 -7.93 9.37 -17.75
C PRO A 275 -7.69 10.70 -17.03
N ASN A 276 -8.07 11.80 -17.66
CA ASN A 276 -8.10 13.11 -17.03
C ASN A 276 -9.07 13.00 -15.84
N PHE A 277 -8.53 12.80 -14.65
CA PHE A 277 -9.33 12.99 -13.43
C PHE A 277 -9.59 14.49 -13.33
N PRO A 278 -10.83 14.95 -13.47
CA PRO A 278 -11.12 16.35 -13.23
C PRO A 278 -10.72 16.66 -11.79
N ILE A 279 -9.82 17.62 -11.62
CA ILE A 279 -9.57 18.28 -10.32
C ILE A 279 -10.78 19.20 -10.07
N THR A 280 -11.97 18.64 -10.07
CA THR A 280 -13.19 19.37 -9.82
C THR A 280 -13.71 18.93 -8.48
N ASP A 281 -13.83 19.92 -7.63
CA ASP A 281 -14.56 19.95 -6.37
C ASP A 281 -13.83 19.43 -5.13
N ILE A 282 -12.67 20.06 -4.82
CA ILE A 282 -12.23 20.17 -3.43
C ILE A 282 -12.83 21.48 -2.87
N PRO A 283 -13.86 21.45 -2.01
CA PRO A 283 -14.26 22.64 -1.29
C PRO A 283 -13.13 23.03 -0.33
N GLY A 284 -12.37 24.09 -0.62
CA GLY A 284 -11.35 24.64 0.24
C GLY A 284 -9.96 24.85 -0.32
N ALA A 285 -9.67 24.56 -1.57
CA ALA A 285 -8.42 24.97 -2.21
C ALA A 285 -8.45 26.49 -2.48
N ASN A 286 -8.26 27.27 -1.43
CA ASN A 286 -8.08 28.71 -1.55
C ASN A 286 -6.66 28.96 -2.07
N SER A 287 -6.57 29.43 -3.30
CA SER A 287 -5.37 29.92 -3.96
C SER A 287 -4.84 31.15 -3.23
N GLY A 288 -4.00 30.94 -2.22
CA GLY A 288 -3.17 32.00 -1.64
C GLY A 288 -2.02 32.28 -2.57
N GLY A 289 -2.22 33.17 -3.56
CA GLY A 289 -1.14 33.75 -4.34
C GLY A 289 -0.19 34.56 -3.44
N PRO A 290 1.08 34.72 -3.85
CA PRO A 290 2.06 35.47 -3.09
C PRO A 290 1.65 36.95 -3.07
N ASN A 291 1.44 37.49 -1.88
CA ASN A 291 1.23 38.91 -1.65
C ASN A 291 2.58 39.62 -1.81
N ASN A 292 2.88 40.12 -2.99
CA ASN A 292 3.89 41.14 -3.19
C ASN A 292 3.29 42.49 -2.78
N GLY A 293 3.79 43.04 -1.71
CA GLY A 293 3.35 44.38 -1.28
C GLY A 293 4.27 44.98 -0.24
N ALA A 294 5.13 45.89 -0.73
CA ALA A 294 5.82 47.02 -0.10
C ALA A 294 6.47 46.82 1.28
#